data_4d2fdb18707f0f6da6e155b60b8f4b87
#
_entry.id   4d2fdb18707f0f6da6e155b60b8f4b87
#
_cell.length_a   1.000
_cell.length_b   1.000
_cell.length_c   1.000
_cell.angle_alpha   90.00
_cell.angle_beta   90.00
_cell.angle_gamma   90.00
#
_symmetry.space_group_name_H-M   'P 1'
#
loop_
_entity.id
_entity.type
_entity.pdbx_description
1 polymer ?
#
loop_
_entity_poly.entity_id
_entity_poly.type
_entity_poly.pdbx_seq_one_letter_code
_entity_poly.pdbx_strand_id
1 'polypeptide(L)'
;LAALSVPAETLPTAALFLRVYLLGMPSILLYNFEAAIFRSVGITRMPLQALMVSTVVNVGLDLVFVPVLHWGVAGLAAASAIAYTLSATTLFYRLTKTSSPVRLDPRKLRIDGAVLTRIVRIGLPAGLQSAVFALANTIIQAGINSLGTEVMAASSAAMSLEYVFYNLLNSFSQAC
;
A
#
# COMPACT_ATOMS: atom_id res chain seq x y z
N LEU A 1 16.90 -9.75 -1.22
CA LEU A 1 16.38 -10.78 -2.12
C LEU A 1 17.21 -12.07 -2.05
N ALA A 2 18.55 -11.98 -2.06
CA ALA A 2 19.42 -13.17 -1.92
C ALA A 2 19.17 -13.92 -0.60
N ALA A 3 18.93 -13.20 0.51
CA ALA A 3 18.61 -13.79 1.80
C ALA A 3 17.21 -14.44 1.88
N LEU A 4 16.36 -14.26 0.86
CA LEU A 4 14.99 -14.79 0.77
C LEU A 4 14.92 -16.06 -0.07
N SER A 5 16.05 -16.65 -0.45
CA SER A 5 16.13 -17.87 -1.31
C SER A 5 15.32 -17.74 -2.61
N VAL A 6 15.27 -16.53 -3.17
CA VAL A 6 14.56 -16.30 -4.45
C VAL A 6 15.32 -17.02 -5.57
N PRO A 7 14.66 -17.82 -6.42
CA PRO A 7 15.31 -18.48 -7.55
C PRO A 7 16.06 -17.50 -8.45
N ALA A 8 17.26 -17.90 -8.91
CA ALA A 8 18.14 -17.02 -9.70
C ALA A 8 17.48 -16.48 -10.97
N GLU A 9 16.60 -17.26 -11.58
CA GLU A 9 15.85 -16.90 -12.80
C GLU A 9 14.87 -15.75 -12.58
N THR A 10 14.27 -15.64 -11.39
CA THR A 10 13.26 -14.63 -11.05
C THR A 10 13.85 -13.41 -10.37
N LEU A 11 15.11 -13.48 -9.93
CA LEU A 11 15.79 -12.43 -9.17
C LEU A 11 15.81 -11.06 -9.90
N PRO A 12 16.17 -10.97 -11.21
CA PRO A 12 16.20 -9.68 -11.91
C PRO A 12 14.82 -9.06 -12.03
N THR A 13 13.78 -9.86 -12.30
CA THR A 13 12.40 -9.39 -12.41
C THR A 13 11.86 -8.93 -11.07
N ALA A 14 12.13 -9.67 -9.99
CA ALA A 14 11.76 -9.30 -8.63
C ALA A 14 12.47 -8.01 -8.16
N ALA A 15 13.74 -7.84 -8.52
CA ALA A 15 14.50 -6.63 -8.20
C ALA A 15 13.94 -5.40 -8.94
N LEU A 16 13.58 -5.54 -10.22
CA LEU A 16 12.98 -4.48 -11.02
C LEU A 16 11.60 -4.10 -10.45
N PHE A 17 10.75 -5.08 -10.16
CA PHE A 17 9.47 -4.86 -9.50
C PHE A 17 9.63 -4.07 -8.20
N LEU A 18 10.53 -4.51 -7.33
CA LEU A 18 10.75 -3.87 -6.04
C LEU A 18 11.23 -2.42 -6.20
N ARG A 19 12.12 -2.14 -7.14
CA ARG A 19 12.58 -0.76 -7.41
C ARG A 19 11.44 0.13 -7.85
N VAL A 20 10.63 -0.31 -8.82
CA VAL A 20 9.48 0.47 -9.31
C VAL A 20 8.44 0.65 -8.21
N TYR A 21 8.16 -0.40 -7.44
CA TYR A 21 7.23 -0.34 -6.32
C TYR A 21 7.68 0.65 -5.24
N LEU A 22 8.98 0.65 -4.89
CA LEU A 22 9.55 1.59 -3.91
C LEU A 22 9.45 3.05 -4.39
N LEU A 23 9.53 3.32 -5.68
CA LEU A 23 9.28 4.66 -6.23
C LEU A 23 7.82 5.10 -6.05
N GLY A 24 6.88 4.16 -6.03
CA GLY A 24 5.46 4.42 -5.74
C GLY A 24 5.13 4.59 -4.25
N MET A 25 6.01 4.16 -3.33
CA MET A 25 5.76 4.20 -1.88
C MET A 25 5.40 5.58 -1.34
N PRO A 26 6.03 6.69 -1.74
CA PRO A 26 5.61 8.03 -1.28
C PRO A 26 4.14 8.33 -1.58
N SER A 27 3.65 7.93 -2.76
CA SER A 27 2.25 8.14 -3.15
C SER A 27 1.29 7.27 -2.32
N ILE A 28 1.67 6.03 -2.03
CA ILE A 28 0.93 5.12 -1.17
C ILE A 28 0.82 5.68 0.25
N LEU A 29 1.92 6.17 0.80
CA LEU A 29 1.95 6.78 2.13
C LEU A 29 1.09 8.04 2.17
N LEU A 30 1.23 8.92 1.18
CA LEU A 30 0.45 10.15 1.07
C LEU A 30 -1.05 9.84 1.04
N TYR A 31 -1.48 8.91 0.18
CA TYR A 31 -2.87 8.45 0.13
C TYR A 31 -3.36 7.96 1.50
N ASN A 32 -2.58 7.13 2.20
CA ASN A 32 -2.98 6.59 3.51
C ASN A 32 -3.14 7.68 4.56
N PHE A 33 -2.24 8.67 4.60
CA PHE A 33 -2.36 9.82 5.51
C PHE A 33 -3.60 10.66 5.20
N GLU A 34 -3.84 10.97 3.94
CA GLU A 34 -5.01 11.75 3.52
C GLU A 34 -6.31 11.01 3.80
N ALA A 35 -6.35 9.72 3.52
CA ALA A 35 -7.50 8.88 3.83
C ALA A 35 -7.76 8.80 5.35
N ALA A 36 -6.72 8.77 6.18
CA ALA A 36 -6.85 8.81 7.63
C ALA A 36 -7.40 10.16 8.11
N ILE A 37 -6.99 11.28 7.53
CA ILE A 37 -7.53 12.62 7.83
C ILE A 37 -9.03 12.68 7.52
N PHE A 38 -9.47 12.20 6.35
CA PHE A 38 -10.89 12.17 6.02
C PHE A 38 -11.68 11.24 6.97
N ARG A 39 -11.13 10.08 7.29
CA ARG A 39 -11.77 9.13 8.23
C ARG A 39 -11.90 9.68 9.64
N SER A 40 -10.93 10.45 10.13
CA SER A 40 -10.97 11.04 11.48
C SER A 40 -12.13 12.01 11.71
N VAL A 41 -12.71 12.56 10.63
CA VAL A 41 -13.91 13.43 10.69
C VAL A 41 -15.17 12.73 10.16
N GLY A 42 -15.15 11.40 10.03
CA GLY A 42 -16.29 10.59 9.59
C GLY A 42 -16.57 10.64 8.08
N ILE A 43 -15.72 11.27 7.29
CA ILE A 43 -15.88 11.35 5.82
C ILE A 43 -15.21 10.15 5.17
N THR A 44 -15.92 9.02 5.09
CA THR A 44 -15.38 7.78 4.51
C THR A 44 -15.62 7.64 3.01
N ARG A 45 -16.63 8.34 2.46
CA ARG A 45 -16.99 8.25 1.04
C ARG A 45 -15.92 8.79 0.10
N MET A 46 -15.21 9.86 0.49
CA MET A 46 -14.19 10.49 -0.35
C MET A 46 -12.99 9.58 -0.61
N PRO A 47 -12.33 8.99 0.41
CA PRO A 47 -11.27 8.02 0.21
C PRO A 47 -11.72 6.79 -0.58
N LEU A 48 -12.94 6.30 -0.33
CA LEU A 48 -13.49 5.16 -1.06
C LEU A 48 -13.65 5.47 -2.54
N GLN A 49 -14.24 6.61 -2.90
CA GLN A 49 -14.40 7.02 -4.30
C GLN A 49 -13.04 7.17 -5.01
N ALA A 50 -12.05 7.80 -4.35
CA ALA A 50 -10.72 7.93 -4.90
C ALA A 50 -10.06 6.57 -5.15
N LEU A 51 -10.23 5.63 -4.22
CA LEU A 51 -9.73 4.27 -4.35
C LEU A 51 -10.42 3.50 -5.48
N MET A 52 -11.74 3.58 -5.58
CA MET A 52 -12.50 2.92 -6.66
C MET A 52 -12.05 3.41 -8.05
N VAL A 53 -11.95 4.73 -8.23
CA VAL A 53 -11.48 5.30 -9.50
C VAL A 53 -10.06 4.84 -9.80
N SER A 54 -9.15 4.90 -8.84
CA SER A 54 -7.77 4.46 -9.06
C SER A 54 -7.65 2.96 -9.31
N THR A 55 -8.51 2.14 -8.71
CA THR A 55 -8.54 0.70 -8.98
C THR A 55 -8.97 0.42 -10.44
N VAL A 56 -9.99 1.11 -10.94
CA VAL A 56 -10.42 0.97 -12.34
C VAL A 56 -9.28 1.42 -13.28
N VAL A 57 -8.62 2.53 -12.97
CA VAL A 57 -7.47 2.99 -13.75
C VAL A 57 -6.30 2.01 -13.66
N ASN A 58 -6.02 1.44 -12.49
CA ASN A 58 -4.99 0.43 -12.31
C ASN A 58 -5.24 -0.79 -13.21
N VAL A 59 -6.45 -1.37 -13.14
CA VAL A 59 -6.82 -2.51 -14.00
C VAL A 59 -6.70 -2.16 -15.48
N GLY A 60 -7.15 -0.96 -15.89
CA GLY A 60 -7.01 -0.48 -17.26
C GLY A 60 -5.54 -0.38 -17.71
N LEU A 61 -4.68 0.15 -16.85
CA LEU A 61 -3.25 0.25 -17.11
C LEU A 61 -2.58 -1.13 -17.14
N ASP A 62 -2.97 -2.06 -16.26
CA ASP A 62 -2.46 -3.42 -16.27
C ASP A 62 -2.77 -4.13 -17.59
N LEU A 63 -4.00 -3.95 -18.12
CA LEU A 63 -4.41 -4.48 -19.41
C LEU A 63 -3.69 -3.84 -20.61
N VAL A 64 -3.11 -2.67 -20.43
CA VAL A 64 -2.29 -2.03 -21.47
C VAL A 64 -0.81 -2.41 -21.30
N PHE A 65 -0.27 -2.31 -20.09
CA PHE A 65 1.16 -2.47 -19.85
C PHE A 65 1.64 -3.93 -19.98
N VAL A 66 0.78 -4.89 -19.59
CA VAL A 66 1.19 -6.30 -19.62
C VAL A 66 1.03 -6.92 -21.02
N PRO A 67 -0.18 -6.98 -21.64
CA PRO A 67 -0.34 -7.64 -22.93
C PRO A 67 0.06 -6.79 -24.14
N VAL A 68 -0.07 -5.44 -24.08
CA VAL A 68 0.18 -4.58 -25.23
C VAL A 68 1.63 -4.08 -25.25
N LEU A 69 2.12 -3.57 -24.13
CA LEU A 69 3.49 -3.05 -24.03
C LEU A 69 4.52 -4.12 -23.65
N HIS A 70 4.07 -5.33 -23.30
CA HIS A 70 4.92 -6.45 -22.89
C HIS A 70 5.90 -6.11 -21.74
N TRP A 71 5.52 -5.19 -20.86
CA TRP A 71 6.36 -4.80 -19.72
C TRP A 71 6.32 -5.82 -18.56
N GLY A 72 5.49 -6.84 -18.67
CA GLY A 72 5.40 -7.91 -17.68
C GLY A 72 5.17 -7.37 -16.24
N VAL A 73 5.95 -7.91 -15.31
CA VAL A 73 5.83 -7.59 -13.88
C VAL A 73 6.18 -6.12 -13.56
N ALA A 74 7.08 -5.51 -14.33
CA ALA A 74 7.39 -4.08 -14.17
C ALA A 74 6.20 -3.20 -14.54
N GLY A 75 5.39 -3.61 -15.51
CA GLY A 75 4.15 -2.94 -15.90
C GLY A 75 3.13 -2.91 -14.77
N LEU A 76 2.95 -4.02 -14.06
CA LEU A 76 2.05 -4.10 -12.88
C LEU A 76 2.49 -3.14 -11.77
N ALA A 77 3.80 -3.08 -11.50
CA ALA A 77 4.33 -2.16 -10.49
C ALA A 77 4.14 -0.69 -10.90
N ALA A 78 4.37 -0.37 -12.18
CA ALA A 78 4.19 0.98 -12.71
C ALA A 78 2.70 1.40 -12.70
N ALA A 79 1.80 0.53 -13.12
CA ALA A 79 0.36 0.76 -13.08
C ALA A 79 -0.13 1.04 -11.65
N SER A 80 0.33 0.26 -10.69
CA SER A 80 0.02 0.46 -9.27
C SER A 80 0.55 1.79 -8.75
N ALA A 81 1.78 2.16 -9.08
CA ALA A 81 2.38 3.45 -8.68
C ALA A 81 1.59 4.64 -9.26
N ILE A 82 1.18 4.57 -10.53
CA ILE A 82 0.35 5.58 -11.20
C ILE A 82 -1.02 5.67 -10.53
N ALA A 83 -1.68 4.54 -10.27
CA ALA A 83 -2.99 4.48 -9.64
C ALA A 83 -2.98 5.11 -8.23
N TYR A 84 -1.98 4.79 -7.41
CA TYR A 84 -1.84 5.41 -6.08
C TYR A 84 -1.51 6.91 -6.17
N THR A 85 -0.71 7.33 -7.14
CA THR A 85 -0.42 8.74 -7.36
C THR A 85 -1.68 9.51 -7.77
N LEU A 86 -2.52 8.92 -8.61
CA LEU A 86 -3.82 9.47 -8.98
C LEU A 86 -4.75 9.58 -7.77
N SER A 87 -4.80 8.54 -6.94
CA SER A 87 -5.60 8.52 -5.71
C SER A 87 -5.16 9.62 -4.75
N ALA A 88 -3.86 9.69 -4.45
CA ALA A 88 -3.29 10.69 -3.57
C ALA A 88 -3.53 12.12 -4.12
N THR A 89 -3.26 12.36 -5.38
CA THR A 89 -3.51 13.67 -6.00
C THR A 89 -4.99 14.07 -5.92
N THR A 90 -5.90 13.12 -6.14
CA THR A 90 -7.34 13.37 -6.05
C THR A 90 -7.75 13.73 -4.62
N LEU A 91 -7.28 12.98 -3.62
CA LEU A 91 -7.57 13.27 -2.21
C LEU A 91 -6.94 14.58 -1.77
N PHE A 92 -5.70 14.86 -2.17
CA PHE A 92 -5.04 16.12 -1.88
C PHE A 92 -5.83 17.31 -2.42
N TYR A 93 -6.27 17.23 -3.68
CA TYR A 93 -7.12 18.26 -4.28
C TYR A 93 -8.43 18.43 -3.51
N ARG A 94 -9.09 17.33 -3.14
CA ARG A 94 -10.31 17.37 -2.33
C ARG A 94 -10.06 17.97 -0.95
N LEU A 95 -8.93 17.67 -0.31
CA LEU A 95 -8.56 18.18 0.99
C LEU A 95 -8.32 19.69 0.99
N THR A 96 -7.81 20.24 -0.10
CA THR A 96 -7.63 21.70 -0.27
C THR A 96 -8.95 22.44 -0.56
N LYS A 97 -9.92 21.74 -1.17
CA LYS A 97 -11.21 22.34 -1.61
C LYS A 97 -12.37 22.08 -0.64
N THR A 98 -12.19 21.18 0.31
CA THR A 98 -13.27 20.85 1.27
C THR A 98 -13.65 22.02 2.15
N SER A 99 -14.94 22.10 2.51
CA SER A 99 -15.44 23.04 3.50
C SER A 99 -15.36 22.50 4.94
N SER A 100 -14.85 21.29 5.11
CA SER A 100 -14.71 20.60 6.39
C SER A 100 -13.62 21.24 7.26
N PRO A 101 -13.66 21.06 8.60
CA PRO A 101 -12.62 21.52 9.52
C PRO A 101 -11.21 21.02 9.20
N VAL A 102 -11.10 19.93 8.43
CA VAL A 102 -9.81 19.34 7.98
C VAL A 102 -9.25 19.95 6.69
N ARG A 103 -9.83 21.10 6.25
CA ARG A 103 -9.30 21.77 5.05
C ARG A 103 -7.82 22.07 5.19
N LEU A 104 -7.04 21.55 4.26
CA LEU A 104 -5.62 21.82 4.16
C LEU A 104 -5.38 23.15 3.45
N ASP A 105 -4.68 24.07 4.12
CA ASP A 105 -4.13 25.27 3.48
C ASP A 105 -2.62 25.07 3.33
N PRO A 106 -2.12 24.80 2.10
CA PRO A 106 -0.69 24.55 1.87
C PRO A 106 0.22 25.70 2.31
N ARG A 107 -0.32 26.91 2.37
CA ARG A 107 0.44 28.11 2.77
C ARG A 107 0.60 28.26 4.28
N LYS A 108 -0.22 27.54 5.05
CA LYS A 108 -0.22 27.60 6.53
C LYS A 108 0.36 26.34 7.15
N LEU A 109 0.95 25.44 6.36
CA LEU A 109 1.58 24.24 6.87
C LEU A 109 2.73 24.62 7.81
N ARG A 110 2.59 24.18 9.08
CA ARG A 110 3.62 24.32 10.11
C ARG A 110 3.78 22.98 10.81
N ILE A 111 5.02 22.64 11.08
CA ILE A 111 5.33 21.48 11.92
C ILE A 111 5.26 21.94 13.38
N ASP A 112 4.22 21.49 14.08
CA ASP A 112 4.11 21.66 15.52
C ASP A 112 4.88 20.55 16.23
N GLY A 113 5.91 20.92 16.98
CA GLY A 113 6.79 19.96 17.67
C GLY A 113 6.04 19.12 18.72
N ALA A 114 5.03 19.68 19.41
CA ALA A 114 4.26 18.96 20.40
C ALA A 114 3.37 17.89 19.73
N VAL A 115 2.73 18.26 18.63
CA VAL A 115 1.91 17.33 17.84
C VAL A 115 2.78 16.24 17.23
N LEU A 116 3.94 16.61 16.65
CA LEU A 116 4.88 15.66 16.08
C LEU A 116 5.37 14.65 17.14
N THR A 117 5.75 15.12 18.31
CA THR A 117 6.18 14.23 19.42
C THR A 117 5.09 13.25 19.81
N ARG A 118 3.84 13.70 19.83
CA ARG A 118 2.69 12.85 20.15
C ARG A 118 2.46 11.78 19.07
N ILE A 119 2.57 12.16 17.80
CA ILE A 119 2.47 11.24 16.66
C ILE A 119 3.58 10.18 16.72
N VAL A 120 4.83 10.60 16.94
CA VAL A 120 5.97 9.69 17.04
C VAL A 120 5.83 8.75 18.24
N ARG A 121 5.40 9.27 19.40
CA ARG A 121 5.21 8.47 20.63
C ARG A 121 4.18 7.33 20.45
N ILE A 122 3.16 7.56 19.64
CA ILE A 122 2.12 6.55 19.34
C ILE A 122 2.53 5.69 18.15
N GLY A 123 3.04 6.32 17.10
CA GLY A 123 3.33 5.65 15.83
C GLY A 123 4.58 4.78 15.88
N LEU A 124 5.61 5.17 16.64
CA LEU A 124 6.86 4.41 16.70
C LEU A 124 6.68 3.01 17.30
N PRO A 125 6.01 2.82 18.46
CA PRO A 125 5.73 1.47 18.98
C PRO A 125 4.89 0.62 18.03
N ALA A 126 3.85 1.21 17.42
CA ALA A 126 3.00 0.52 16.44
C ALA A 126 3.79 0.13 15.17
N GLY A 127 4.68 1.01 14.71
CA GLY A 127 5.58 0.73 13.60
C GLY A 127 6.58 -0.39 13.91
N LEU A 128 7.19 -0.38 15.10
CA LEU A 128 8.08 -1.44 15.56
C LEU A 128 7.35 -2.80 15.65
N GLN A 129 6.15 -2.82 16.21
CA GLN A 129 5.32 -4.02 16.25
C GLN A 129 5.06 -4.55 14.84
N SER A 130 4.66 -3.71 13.92
CA SER A 130 4.43 -4.10 12.51
C SER A 130 5.71 -4.60 11.83
N ALA A 131 6.86 -3.99 12.13
CA ALA A 131 8.16 -4.43 11.61
C ALA A 131 8.54 -5.84 12.13
N VAL A 132 8.29 -6.13 13.41
CA VAL A 132 8.52 -7.47 13.97
C VAL A 132 7.64 -8.51 13.29
N PHE A 133 6.34 -8.20 13.07
CA PHE A 133 5.45 -9.08 12.31
C PHE A 133 5.94 -9.30 10.88
N ALA A 134 6.37 -8.24 10.19
CA ALA A 134 6.89 -8.35 8.84
C ALA A 134 8.16 -9.21 8.76
N LEU A 135 9.06 -9.07 9.73
CA LEU A 135 10.26 -9.92 9.84
C LEU A 135 9.90 -11.38 10.08
N ALA A 136 8.97 -11.67 11.01
CA ALA A 136 8.51 -13.01 11.28
C ALA A 136 7.91 -13.67 10.01
N ASN A 137 7.01 -12.96 9.32
CA ASN A 137 6.44 -13.42 8.06
C ASN A 137 7.51 -13.65 6.98
N THR A 138 8.53 -12.80 6.92
CA THR A 138 9.65 -12.96 5.99
C THR A 138 10.44 -14.24 6.26
N ILE A 139 10.69 -14.57 7.54
CA ILE A 139 11.39 -15.80 7.94
C ILE A 139 10.54 -17.03 7.60
N ILE A 140 9.24 -16.99 7.91
CA ILE A 140 8.29 -18.05 7.56
C ILE A 140 8.27 -18.26 6.04
N GLN A 141 8.20 -17.18 5.26
CA GLN A 141 8.19 -17.25 3.81
C GLN A 141 9.49 -17.85 3.25
N ALA A 142 10.65 -17.53 3.83
CA ALA A 142 11.91 -18.14 3.46
C ALA A 142 11.91 -19.66 3.74
N GLY A 143 11.34 -20.08 4.87
CA GLY A 143 11.12 -21.49 5.18
C GLY A 143 10.20 -22.20 4.18
N ILE A 144 9.08 -21.58 3.83
CA ILE A 144 8.14 -22.11 2.83
C ILE A 144 8.82 -22.25 1.46
N ASN A 145 9.60 -21.24 1.06
CA ASN A 145 10.32 -21.25 -0.21
C ASN A 145 11.35 -22.40 -0.30
N SER A 146 11.93 -22.81 0.84
CA SER A 146 12.88 -23.93 0.88
C SER A 146 12.23 -25.31 0.69
N LEU A 147 10.91 -25.40 0.86
CA LEU A 147 10.15 -26.67 0.74
C LEU A 147 9.71 -26.99 -0.70
N GLY A 148 9.99 -26.10 -1.64
CA GLY A 148 9.72 -26.30 -3.08
C GLY A 148 8.47 -25.61 -3.60
N THR A 149 8.32 -25.65 -4.92
CA THR A 149 7.31 -24.86 -5.64
C THR A 149 5.87 -25.27 -5.37
N GLU A 150 5.61 -26.56 -5.10
CA GLU A 150 4.26 -27.05 -4.78
C GLU A 150 3.78 -26.50 -3.43
N VAL A 151 4.65 -26.53 -2.42
CA VAL A 151 4.35 -25.99 -1.09
C VAL A 151 4.19 -24.47 -1.15
N MET A 152 5.00 -23.78 -1.95
CA MET A 152 4.85 -22.34 -2.19
C MET A 152 3.48 -22.01 -2.81
N ALA A 153 3.04 -22.77 -3.81
CA ALA A 153 1.74 -22.54 -4.46
C ALA A 153 0.58 -22.80 -3.49
N ALA A 154 0.62 -23.91 -2.74
CA ALA A 154 -0.38 -24.24 -1.74
C ALA A 154 -0.46 -23.20 -0.61
N SER A 155 0.70 -22.76 -0.12
CA SER A 155 0.79 -21.72 0.91
C SER A 155 0.25 -20.38 0.41
N SER A 156 0.55 -20.00 -0.83
CA SER A 156 0.05 -18.75 -1.45
C SER A 156 -1.47 -18.76 -1.59
N ALA A 157 -2.06 -19.92 -1.95
CA ALA A 157 -3.50 -20.07 -2.02
C ALA A 157 -4.16 -19.97 -0.62
N ALA A 158 -3.58 -20.60 0.38
CA ALA A 158 -4.06 -20.50 1.77
C ALA A 158 -3.97 -19.07 2.30
N MET A 159 -2.85 -18.40 2.09
CA MET A 159 -2.67 -16.99 2.48
C MET A 159 -3.66 -16.06 1.78
N SER A 160 -4.01 -16.32 0.53
CA SER A 160 -5.00 -15.52 -0.20
C SER A 160 -6.38 -15.60 0.46
N LEU A 161 -6.79 -16.78 0.93
CA LEU A 161 -8.03 -16.96 1.69
C LEU A 161 -7.95 -16.26 3.06
N GLU A 162 -6.84 -16.41 3.77
CA GLU A 162 -6.61 -15.74 5.05
C GLU A 162 -6.70 -14.22 4.92
N TYR A 163 -6.13 -13.63 3.86
CA TYR A 163 -6.23 -12.19 3.58
C TYR A 163 -7.66 -11.70 3.39
N VAL A 164 -8.54 -12.50 2.78
CA VAL A 164 -9.96 -12.14 2.63
C VAL A 164 -10.63 -12.04 4.00
N PHE A 165 -10.44 -13.05 4.86
CA PHE A 165 -11.00 -13.02 6.21
C PHE A 165 -10.39 -11.91 7.08
N TYR A 166 -9.08 -11.71 6.99
CA TYR A 166 -8.40 -10.64 7.72
C TYR A 166 -8.91 -9.25 7.32
N ASN A 167 -9.11 -9.00 6.02
CA ASN A 167 -9.67 -7.73 5.55
C ASN A 167 -11.12 -7.52 6.00
N LEU A 168 -11.93 -8.57 6.03
CA LEU A 168 -13.29 -8.53 6.60
C LEU A 168 -13.25 -8.11 8.07
N LEU A 169 -12.45 -8.77 8.90
CA LEU A 169 -12.29 -8.44 10.32
C LEU A 169 -11.79 -7.01 10.53
N ASN A 170 -10.79 -6.59 9.76
CA ASN A 170 -10.28 -5.22 9.81
C ASN A 170 -11.34 -4.18 9.42
N SER A 171 -12.23 -4.50 8.47
CA SER A 171 -13.30 -3.59 8.08
C SER A 171 -14.27 -3.33 9.23
N PHE A 172 -14.61 -4.36 9.99
CA PHE A 172 -15.42 -4.21 11.21
C PHE A 172 -14.67 -3.42 12.30
N SER A 173 -13.40 -3.73 12.52
CA SER A 173 -12.57 -3.01 13.51
C SER A 173 -12.42 -1.51 13.18
N GLN A 174 -12.38 -1.15 11.90
CA GLN A 174 -12.28 0.26 11.49
C GLN A 174 -13.63 0.99 11.53
N ALA A 175 -14.75 0.26 11.54
CA ALA A 175 -16.09 0.83 11.60
C ALA A 175 -16.56 1.12 13.03
N CYS A 176 -15.97 0.47 14.03
CA CYS A 176 -16.22 0.71 15.46
C CYS A 176 -15.35 1.80 16.01
#